data_bb7deafc62254e532d10a0fa05b348d9
#
_entry.id   bb7deafc62254e532d10a0fa05b348d9
#
_cell.length_a   1.000
_cell.length_b   1.000
_cell.length_c   1.000
_cell.angle_alpha   90.00
_cell.angle_beta   90.00
_cell.angle_gamma   90.00
#
_symmetry.space_group_name_H-M   'P 1'
#
loop_
_entity.id
_entity.type
_entity.pdbx_description
1 polymer ?
#
loop_
_entity_poly.entity_id
_entity_poly.type
_entity_poly.pdbx_seq_one_letter_code
_entity_poly.pdbx_strand_id
1 'polypeptide(L)'
;LGDVYKRQVYGEQMVVSVDVAEGRIGKESGRVIFKGNGPVVSRQEASHPHFVKWMQEECWIADLGADAVYHSSESQLWGNRDNWRIEQQPRGSGPRFLEIHPLGKIVYLVTELSNELIVLEKNSDGGLKEKQRVSLLPAGARKSLSSILCPDWTKGRLFVGVRGANLIRELVVEQNGMIREGRILQTLGWPRSFLYLKQLDCLLIADEEFAESTGRLELFDLCEGKRLWEKRMPRAYQIYNGEYNDETER
;
A
#
# COMPACT_ATOMS: atom_id res chain seq x y z
N LEU A 1 15.87 -20.27 -10.20
CA LEU A 1 15.49 -19.86 -8.86
C LEU A 1 13.98 -19.82 -8.84
N GLY A 2 13.32 -20.67 -8.04
CA GLY A 2 11.87 -20.72 -7.94
C GLY A 2 11.32 -19.37 -7.45
N ASP A 3 10.14 -19.00 -7.91
CA ASP A 3 9.45 -17.81 -7.44
C ASP A 3 9.14 -17.93 -5.94
N VAL A 4 9.33 -16.85 -5.21
CA VAL A 4 9.07 -16.79 -3.77
C VAL A 4 8.00 -15.75 -3.51
N TYR A 5 6.88 -16.16 -2.91
CA TYR A 5 5.82 -15.26 -2.49
C TYR A 5 6.03 -14.81 -1.04
N LYS A 6 5.97 -13.52 -0.80
CA LYS A 6 6.10 -12.93 0.53
C LYS A 6 4.76 -12.37 1.00
N ARG A 7 4.37 -12.66 2.24
CA ARG A 7 3.11 -12.20 2.81
C ARG A 7 3.26 -11.79 4.28
N GLN A 8 2.62 -10.70 4.63
CA GLN A 8 2.46 -10.27 6.02
C GLN A 8 1.35 -11.08 6.71
N VAL A 9 1.58 -11.42 7.98
CA VAL A 9 0.59 -12.02 8.88
C VAL A 9 0.32 -11.00 9.99
N TYR A 10 -0.67 -10.17 9.76
CA TYR A 10 -0.99 -8.97 10.57
C TYR A 10 -1.14 -9.27 12.06
N GLY A 11 -1.93 -10.28 12.42
CA GLY A 11 -2.21 -10.64 13.82
C GLY A 11 -1.05 -11.34 14.53
N GLU A 12 -0.04 -11.82 13.80
CA GLU A 12 1.10 -12.55 14.37
C GLU A 12 2.42 -11.79 14.28
N GLN A 13 2.36 -10.50 13.93
CA GLN A 13 3.51 -9.59 13.95
C GLN A 13 4.66 -10.05 13.03
N MET A 14 4.38 -10.78 11.95
CA MET A 14 5.42 -11.36 11.11
C MET A 14 5.21 -11.19 9.62
N VAL A 15 6.30 -11.36 8.90
CA VAL A 15 6.31 -11.58 7.45
C VAL A 15 6.89 -12.96 7.19
N VAL A 16 6.24 -13.69 6.31
CA VAL A 16 6.67 -15.02 5.88
C VAL A 16 7.01 -15.03 4.40
N SER A 17 7.93 -15.87 4.02
CA SER A 17 8.25 -16.23 2.65
C SER A 17 7.84 -17.69 2.42
N VAL A 18 7.20 -17.92 1.28
CA VAL A 18 6.83 -19.27 0.84
C VAL A 18 7.34 -19.51 -0.57
N ASP A 19 7.78 -20.70 -0.84
CA ASP A 19 8.20 -21.10 -2.17
C ASP A 19 6.97 -21.13 -3.09
N VAL A 20 7.17 -20.76 -4.35
CA VAL A 20 6.14 -20.91 -5.39
C VAL A 20 6.76 -21.68 -6.55
N ALA A 21 6.15 -22.79 -6.91
CA ALA A 21 6.55 -23.59 -8.05
C ALA A 21 5.32 -24.00 -8.87
N GLU A 22 5.39 -23.82 -10.17
CA GLU A 22 4.29 -24.17 -11.11
C GLU A 22 2.93 -23.56 -10.69
N GLY A 23 2.94 -22.30 -10.22
CA GLY A 23 1.74 -21.60 -9.75
C GLY A 23 1.14 -22.14 -8.43
N ARG A 24 1.85 -23.01 -7.71
CA ARG A 24 1.41 -23.58 -6.43
C ARG A 24 2.24 -23.02 -5.28
N ILE A 25 1.57 -22.69 -4.19
CA ILE A 25 2.21 -22.29 -2.94
C ILE A 25 2.84 -23.53 -2.30
N GLY A 26 4.13 -23.49 -2.06
CA GLY A 26 4.94 -24.52 -1.44
C GLY A 26 5.12 -24.34 0.06
N LYS A 27 6.30 -24.71 0.56
CA LYS A 27 6.65 -24.62 1.98
C LYS A 27 7.09 -23.20 2.33
N GLU A 28 6.98 -22.88 3.62
CA GLU A 28 7.64 -21.70 4.18
C GLU A 28 9.14 -21.82 4.03
N SER A 29 9.76 -20.79 3.41
CA SER A 29 11.21 -20.71 3.19
C SER A 29 11.89 -19.71 4.11
N GLY A 30 11.13 -18.87 4.82
CA GLY A 30 11.66 -17.94 5.81
C GLY A 30 10.59 -17.14 6.52
N ARG A 31 10.92 -16.64 7.71
CA ARG A 31 10.09 -15.72 8.48
C ARG A 31 10.90 -14.70 9.24
N VAL A 32 10.30 -13.57 9.52
CA VAL A 32 10.81 -12.55 10.43
C VAL A 32 9.67 -12.02 11.29
N ILE A 33 9.94 -11.89 12.60
CA ILE A 33 8.98 -11.37 13.59
C ILE A 33 9.41 -9.95 13.97
N PHE A 34 8.48 -9.02 13.91
CA PHE A 34 8.70 -7.63 14.31
C PHE A 34 8.13 -7.38 15.70
N LYS A 35 8.64 -6.36 16.38
CA LYS A 35 8.18 -5.94 17.71
C LYS A 35 8.08 -4.43 17.75
N GLY A 36 7.11 -3.94 18.46
CA GLY A 36 6.87 -2.51 18.65
C GLY A 36 5.40 -2.27 18.99
N ASN A 37 5.10 -1.06 19.37
CA ASN A 37 3.73 -0.58 19.60
C ASN A 37 3.67 0.92 19.38
N GLY A 38 2.46 1.44 19.27
CA GLY A 38 2.19 2.87 19.12
C GLY A 38 1.16 3.39 20.12
N PRO A 39 0.85 4.69 20.08
CA PRO A 39 -0.04 5.33 21.06
C PRO A 39 -1.53 5.02 20.85
N VAL A 40 -1.94 4.56 19.66
CA VAL A 40 -3.34 4.24 19.36
C VAL A 40 -3.61 2.78 19.74
N VAL A 41 -3.81 2.53 21.03
CA VAL A 41 -3.87 1.18 21.62
C VAL A 41 -4.81 0.23 20.89
N SER A 42 -5.97 0.69 20.39
CA SER A 42 -6.92 -0.15 19.65
C SER A 42 -6.44 -0.60 18.26
N ARG A 43 -5.33 -0.08 17.79
CA ARG A 43 -4.75 -0.35 16.46
C ARG A 43 -3.25 -0.59 16.47
N GLN A 44 -2.58 -0.29 17.60
CA GLN A 44 -1.12 -0.30 17.72
C GLN A 44 -0.68 -0.96 19.04
N GLU A 45 -1.44 -1.92 19.54
CA GLU A 45 -1.10 -2.69 20.75
C GLU A 45 0.16 -3.53 20.57
N ALA A 46 0.49 -3.85 19.32
CA ALA A 46 1.67 -4.59 18.92
C ALA A 46 2.13 -4.17 17.52
N SER A 47 3.26 -4.71 17.05
CA SER A 47 3.68 -4.61 15.64
C SER A 47 2.62 -5.24 14.74
N HIS A 48 2.29 -4.56 13.65
CA HIS A 48 1.34 -5.02 12.64
C HIS A 48 1.90 -4.74 11.24
N PRO A 49 2.78 -5.61 10.71
CA PRO A 49 3.22 -5.52 9.33
C PRO A 49 2.01 -5.52 8.41
N HIS A 50 1.76 -4.40 7.75
CA HIS A 50 0.53 -4.19 6.99
C HIS A 50 0.75 -4.35 5.48
N PHE A 51 1.94 -4.07 5.01
CA PHE A 51 2.30 -4.17 3.61
C PHE A 51 3.75 -4.62 3.45
N VAL A 52 4.00 -5.48 2.46
CA VAL A 52 5.33 -5.91 2.07
C VAL A 52 5.51 -5.68 0.57
N LYS A 53 6.63 -5.07 0.20
CA LYS A 53 7.01 -4.85 -1.19
C LYS A 53 8.44 -5.30 -1.43
N TRP A 54 8.63 -5.96 -2.55
CA TRP A 54 9.93 -6.32 -3.06
C TRP A 54 10.29 -5.43 -4.23
N MET A 55 11.45 -4.80 -4.20
CA MET A 55 11.93 -3.98 -5.28
C MET A 55 13.45 -3.83 -5.25
N GLN A 56 14.12 -4.01 -6.38
CA GLN A 56 15.59 -3.81 -6.53
C GLN A 56 16.42 -4.56 -5.48
N GLU A 57 16.12 -5.85 -5.27
CA GLU A 57 16.79 -6.73 -4.29
C GLU A 57 16.61 -6.31 -2.81
N GLU A 58 15.68 -5.42 -2.53
CA GLU A 58 15.31 -5.02 -1.19
C GLU A 58 13.85 -5.38 -0.88
N CYS A 59 13.63 -5.84 0.35
CA CYS A 59 12.31 -6.02 0.94
C CYS A 59 11.95 -4.81 1.80
N TRP A 60 10.76 -4.29 1.60
CA TRP A 60 10.22 -3.13 2.30
C TRP A 60 8.94 -3.51 3.01
N ILE A 61 8.80 -3.10 4.27
CA ILE A 61 7.63 -3.40 5.09
C ILE A 61 7.13 -2.11 5.73
N ALA A 62 5.83 -1.84 5.60
CA ALA A 62 5.14 -0.83 6.38
C ALA A 62 4.48 -1.49 7.58
N ASP A 63 4.82 -1.06 8.79
CA ASP A 63 4.28 -1.57 10.05
C ASP A 63 3.39 -0.53 10.72
N LEU A 64 2.10 -0.79 10.69
CA LEU A 64 1.09 0.09 11.25
C LEU A 64 1.20 0.19 12.77
N GLY A 65 1.46 -0.93 13.44
CA GLY A 65 1.46 -1.01 14.89
C GLY A 65 2.69 -0.40 15.54
N ALA A 66 3.85 -0.54 14.89
CA ALA A 66 5.12 -0.05 15.41
C ALA A 66 5.49 1.37 14.96
N ASP A 67 4.65 2.03 14.15
CA ASP A 67 4.95 3.31 13.51
C ASP A 67 6.30 3.28 12.78
N ALA A 68 6.56 2.24 12.00
CA ALA A 68 7.86 2.03 11.39
C ALA A 68 7.77 1.57 9.92
N VAL A 69 8.81 1.88 9.17
CA VAL A 69 9.14 1.23 7.90
C VAL A 69 10.41 0.43 8.12
N TYR A 70 10.38 -0.84 7.72
CA TYR A 70 11.56 -1.69 7.73
C TYR A 70 12.01 -1.96 6.30
N HIS A 71 13.32 -2.04 6.09
CA HIS A 71 13.85 -2.53 4.83
C HIS A 71 15.16 -3.30 5.03
N SER A 72 15.41 -4.26 4.14
CA SER A 72 16.58 -5.11 4.15
C SER A 72 16.88 -5.66 2.77
N SER A 73 18.17 -5.93 2.48
CA SER A 73 18.57 -6.60 1.25
C SER A 73 18.19 -8.08 1.26
N GLU A 74 18.06 -8.69 0.08
CA GLU A 74 17.68 -10.11 -0.07
C GLU A 74 18.59 -11.07 0.70
N SER A 75 19.88 -10.85 0.67
CA SER A 75 20.86 -11.71 1.33
C SER A 75 20.76 -11.71 2.86
N GLN A 76 20.01 -10.79 3.45
CA GLN A 76 19.95 -10.57 4.90
C GLN A 76 18.56 -10.77 5.50
N LEU A 77 17.56 -11.11 4.69
CA LEU A 77 16.15 -11.07 5.07
C LEU A 77 15.75 -11.96 6.22
N TRP A 78 16.26 -13.20 6.25
CA TRP A 78 15.69 -14.24 7.09
C TRP A 78 16.59 -14.58 8.28
N GLY A 79 15.97 -14.74 9.43
CA GLY A 79 16.59 -15.27 10.63
C GLY A 79 17.04 -14.25 11.68
N ASN A 80 17.46 -13.04 11.33
CA ASN A 80 17.84 -12.03 12.31
C ASN A 80 17.23 -10.66 12.00
N ARG A 81 16.39 -10.15 12.94
CA ARG A 81 15.82 -8.82 12.87
C ARG A 81 16.89 -7.70 12.79
N ASP A 82 18.07 -7.94 13.35
CA ASP A 82 19.15 -6.93 13.38
C ASP A 82 19.67 -6.59 11.99
N ASN A 83 19.35 -7.41 10.99
CA ASN A 83 19.67 -7.15 9.59
C ASN A 83 18.70 -6.16 8.93
N TRP A 84 17.62 -5.81 9.61
CA TRP A 84 16.62 -4.88 9.11
C TRP A 84 16.91 -3.46 9.57
N ARG A 85 17.01 -2.55 8.62
CA ARG A 85 17.03 -1.13 8.92
C ARG A 85 15.63 -0.70 9.34
N ILE A 86 15.56 0.12 10.38
CA ILE A 86 14.31 0.59 10.97
C ILE A 86 14.23 2.09 10.80
N GLU A 87 13.21 2.54 10.08
CA GLU A 87 12.92 3.96 9.85
C GLU A 87 11.64 4.33 10.62
N GLN A 88 11.85 4.93 11.80
CA GLN A 88 10.73 5.34 12.66
C GLN A 88 9.93 6.46 12.03
N GLN A 89 8.63 6.33 12.09
CA GLN A 89 7.67 7.30 11.62
C GLN A 89 7.03 8.05 12.81
N PRO A 90 6.35 9.17 12.59
CA PRO A 90 5.66 9.86 13.67
C PRO A 90 4.74 8.95 14.45
N ARG A 91 4.78 9.05 15.77
CA ARG A 91 3.98 8.22 16.66
C ARG A 91 2.48 8.41 16.41
N GLY A 92 1.76 7.31 16.23
CA GLY A 92 0.34 7.30 15.92
C GLY A 92 0.03 7.53 14.44
N SER A 93 1.01 7.55 13.56
CA SER A 93 0.79 7.72 12.12
C SER A 93 0.24 6.46 11.45
N GLY A 94 0.66 5.29 11.88
CA GLY A 94 0.23 4.00 11.34
C GLY A 94 0.62 3.78 9.88
N PRO A 95 1.91 3.53 9.57
CA PRO A 95 2.38 3.16 8.25
C PRO A 95 1.59 1.98 7.70
N ARG A 96 0.99 2.14 6.52
CA ARG A 96 0.07 1.13 6.00
C ARG A 96 0.48 0.56 4.65
N PHE A 97 0.88 1.43 3.74
CA PHE A 97 1.18 1.08 2.36
C PHE A 97 2.35 1.92 1.87
N LEU A 98 3.22 1.36 1.08
CA LEU A 98 4.30 2.12 0.46
C LEU A 98 4.47 1.77 -1.01
N GLU A 99 4.98 2.73 -1.75
CA GLU A 99 5.34 2.57 -3.14
C GLU A 99 6.71 3.21 -3.37
N ILE A 100 7.50 2.61 -4.24
CA ILE A 100 8.84 3.10 -4.55
C ILE A 100 8.84 3.65 -5.97
N HIS A 101 9.35 4.86 -6.13
CA HIS A 101 9.51 5.44 -7.45
C HIS A 101 10.41 4.53 -8.32
N PRO A 102 10.13 4.33 -9.61
CA PRO A 102 10.91 3.44 -10.48
C PRO A 102 12.41 3.71 -10.49
N LEU A 103 12.84 4.93 -10.23
CA LEU A 103 14.26 5.29 -10.08
C LEU A 103 14.89 4.86 -8.74
N GLY A 104 14.12 4.26 -7.82
CA GLY A 104 14.61 3.64 -6.58
C GLY A 104 15.03 4.61 -5.46
N LYS A 105 14.92 5.92 -5.64
CA LYS A 105 15.39 6.91 -4.67
C LYS A 105 14.31 7.51 -3.78
N ILE A 106 13.06 7.44 -4.20
CA ILE A 106 11.92 8.04 -3.51
C ILE A 106 10.96 6.95 -3.08
N VAL A 107 10.52 7.00 -1.84
CA VAL A 107 9.49 6.13 -1.25
C VAL A 107 8.30 6.99 -0.88
N TYR A 108 7.12 6.60 -1.35
CA TYR A 108 5.84 7.20 -0.99
C TYR A 108 5.18 6.33 0.05
N LEU A 109 5.02 6.84 1.25
CA LEU A 109 4.44 6.14 2.39
C LEU A 109 3.06 6.69 2.70
N VAL A 110 2.06 5.83 2.69
CA VAL A 110 0.70 6.15 3.16
C VAL A 110 0.57 5.71 4.62
N THR A 111 0.13 6.64 5.45
CA THR A 111 -0.19 6.40 6.85
C THR A 111 -1.70 6.29 7.03
N GLU A 112 -2.17 5.21 7.67
CA GLU A 112 -3.60 4.95 7.86
C GLU A 112 -4.23 5.87 8.88
N LEU A 113 -3.56 6.06 10.03
CA LEU A 113 -4.15 6.69 11.20
C LEU A 113 -4.08 8.21 11.12
N SER A 114 -2.96 8.75 10.62
CA SER A 114 -2.80 10.20 10.40
C SER A 114 -3.34 10.68 9.06
N ASN A 115 -3.65 9.77 8.14
CA ASN A 115 -4.15 10.09 6.78
C ASN A 115 -3.23 11.03 6.00
N GLU A 116 -1.97 10.65 5.89
CA GLU A 116 -0.96 11.41 5.19
C GLU A 116 -0.29 10.57 4.10
N LEU A 117 0.20 11.22 3.05
CA LEU A 117 1.25 10.70 2.19
C LEU A 117 2.56 11.40 2.54
N ILE A 118 3.57 10.61 2.89
CA ILE A 118 4.92 11.08 3.22
C ILE A 118 5.85 10.70 2.07
N VAL A 119 6.58 11.67 1.53
CA VAL A 119 7.63 11.46 0.54
C VAL A 119 8.96 11.36 1.26
N LEU A 120 9.60 10.21 1.15
CA LEU A 120 10.88 9.90 1.77
C LEU A 120 11.94 9.73 0.69
N GLU A 121 13.10 10.33 0.87
CA GLU A 121 14.26 10.15 -0.02
C GLU A 121 15.27 9.21 0.64
N LYS A 122 15.74 8.22 -0.11
CA LYS A 122 16.79 7.31 0.32
C LYS A 122 18.15 8.00 0.23
N ASN A 123 18.82 8.11 1.37
CA ASN A 123 20.16 8.66 1.49
C ASN A 123 21.24 7.69 0.96
N SER A 124 22.46 8.18 0.78
CA SER A 124 23.60 7.36 0.35
C SER A 124 24.00 6.27 1.34
N ASP A 125 23.70 6.46 2.63
CA ASP A 125 23.92 5.46 3.68
C ASP A 125 22.76 4.45 3.79
N GLY A 126 21.72 4.63 2.96
CA GLY A 126 20.52 3.80 2.91
C GLY A 126 19.39 4.23 3.84
N GLY A 127 19.58 5.22 4.73
CA GLY A 127 18.51 5.77 5.57
C GLY A 127 17.48 6.57 4.78
N LEU A 128 16.33 6.85 5.39
CA LEU A 128 15.27 7.63 4.79
C LEU A 128 15.20 9.04 5.39
N LYS A 129 15.04 10.04 4.53
CA LYS A 129 14.84 11.43 4.92
C LYS A 129 13.50 11.93 4.39
N GLU A 130 12.65 12.45 5.27
CA GLU A 130 11.41 13.10 4.86
C GLU A 130 11.70 14.35 4.02
N LYS A 131 11.06 14.42 2.87
CA LYS A 131 11.15 15.54 1.92
C LYS A 131 9.87 16.34 1.85
N GLN A 132 8.73 15.66 1.99
CA GLN A 132 7.42 16.27 1.88
C GLN A 132 6.39 15.43 2.64
N ARG A 133 5.37 16.12 3.16
CA ARG A 133 4.20 15.49 3.79
C ARG A 133 2.95 16.21 3.32
N VAL A 134 1.95 15.45 2.91
CA VAL A 134 0.69 15.98 2.40
C VAL A 134 -0.48 15.29 3.09
N SER A 135 -1.44 16.07 3.57
CA SER A 135 -2.70 15.52 4.10
C SER A 135 -3.53 14.94 2.97
N LEU A 136 -4.06 13.76 3.19
CA LEU A 136 -4.99 13.10 2.26
C LEU A 136 -6.45 13.52 2.52
N LEU A 137 -6.71 14.21 3.64
CA LEU A 137 -8.03 14.66 4.03
C LEU A 137 -8.29 16.07 3.53
N PRO A 138 -9.44 16.32 2.89
CA PRO A 138 -9.92 17.69 2.68
C PRO A 138 -10.26 18.34 4.03
N ALA A 139 -10.23 19.67 4.07
CA ALA A 139 -10.61 20.41 5.27
C ALA A 139 -12.02 20.04 5.74
N GLY A 140 -12.18 19.82 7.05
CA GLY A 140 -13.46 19.44 7.65
C GLY A 140 -13.90 17.98 7.41
N ALA A 141 -13.04 17.14 6.88
CA ALA A 141 -13.37 15.73 6.69
C ALA A 141 -13.63 15.03 8.04
N ARG A 142 -14.58 14.09 8.02
CA ARG A 142 -14.86 13.22 9.15
C ARG A 142 -13.69 12.28 9.44
N LYS A 143 -13.71 11.63 10.62
CA LYS A 143 -12.72 10.60 10.99
C LYS A 143 -12.60 9.57 9.86
N SER A 144 -11.39 9.37 9.40
CA SER A 144 -11.07 8.59 8.21
C SER A 144 -9.82 7.77 8.41
N LEU A 145 -9.63 6.79 7.55
CA LEU A 145 -8.49 5.88 7.55
C LEU A 145 -8.01 5.70 6.10
N SER A 146 -6.80 6.08 5.81
CA SER A 146 -6.24 5.84 4.47
C SER A 146 -6.10 4.34 4.18
N SER A 147 -6.12 3.96 2.92
CA SER A 147 -6.09 2.56 2.51
C SER A 147 -4.91 2.24 1.60
N ILE A 148 -5.15 1.90 0.37
CA ILE A 148 -4.15 1.49 -0.61
C ILE A 148 -3.59 2.71 -1.36
N LEU A 149 -2.37 2.57 -1.84
CA LEU A 149 -1.74 3.45 -2.83
C LEU A 149 -1.57 2.68 -4.14
N CYS A 150 -2.02 3.26 -5.24
CA CYS A 150 -1.87 2.68 -6.58
C CYS A 150 -1.18 3.69 -7.51
N PRO A 151 -0.01 3.37 -8.09
CA PRO A 151 0.69 4.27 -8.98
C PRO A 151 0.27 4.12 -10.44
N ASP A 152 0.30 5.22 -11.16
CA ASP A 152 0.38 5.28 -12.62
C ASP A 152 1.66 6.01 -13.01
N TRP A 153 2.73 5.28 -13.12
CA TRP A 153 4.06 5.83 -13.46
C TRP A 153 4.14 6.40 -14.87
N THR A 154 3.25 5.99 -15.77
CA THR A 154 3.26 6.49 -17.16
C THR A 154 2.77 7.92 -17.28
N LYS A 155 1.85 8.33 -16.40
CA LYS A 155 1.31 9.70 -16.35
C LYS A 155 1.76 10.45 -15.09
N GLY A 156 2.66 9.87 -14.28
CA GLY A 156 3.14 10.48 -13.04
C GLY A 156 2.01 10.74 -12.04
N ARG A 157 1.15 9.75 -11.79
CA ARG A 157 0.01 9.88 -10.85
C ARG A 157 0.08 8.83 -9.76
N LEU A 158 -0.35 9.21 -8.56
CA LEU A 158 -0.61 8.32 -7.44
C LEU A 158 -2.07 8.45 -7.03
N PHE A 159 -2.71 7.33 -6.76
CA PHE A 159 -4.08 7.28 -6.25
C PHE A 159 -4.06 6.69 -4.84
N VAL A 160 -4.68 7.39 -3.89
CA VAL A 160 -4.75 6.94 -2.48
C VAL A 160 -6.19 6.92 -2.02
N GLY A 161 -6.65 5.76 -1.56
CA GLY A 161 -8.00 5.61 -1.01
C GLY A 161 -8.09 6.13 0.43
N VAL A 162 -9.21 6.77 0.77
CA VAL A 162 -9.51 7.30 2.09
C VAL A 162 -10.90 6.83 2.52
N ARG A 163 -10.91 5.82 3.38
CA ARG A 163 -12.12 5.23 3.98
C ARG A 163 -12.69 6.20 5.02
N GLY A 164 -14.00 6.26 5.13
CA GLY A 164 -14.67 7.24 6.00
C GLY A 164 -15.02 8.51 5.22
N ALA A 165 -14.08 9.21 4.64
CA ALA A 165 -14.36 10.31 3.70
C ALA A 165 -14.89 9.81 2.35
N ASN A 166 -14.77 8.51 2.05
CA ASN A 166 -15.26 7.86 0.84
C ASN A 166 -14.74 8.53 -0.44
N LEU A 167 -13.43 8.65 -0.52
CA LEU A 167 -12.80 9.30 -1.67
C LEU A 167 -11.47 8.63 -2.03
N ILE A 168 -11.03 8.88 -3.24
CA ILE A 168 -9.67 8.62 -3.70
C ILE A 168 -9.01 9.96 -3.99
N ARG A 169 -7.82 10.17 -3.40
CA ARG A 169 -6.95 11.32 -3.73
C ARG A 169 -6.10 10.95 -4.93
N GLU A 170 -6.21 11.71 -6.00
CA GLU A 170 -5.22 11.74 -7.05
C GLU A 170 -4.13 12.75 -6.68
N LEU A 171 -2.89 12.35 -6.80
CA LEU A 171 -1.71 13.17 -6.56
C LEU A 171 -0.82 13.10 -7.80
N VAL A 172 -0.22 14.20 -8.18
CA VAL A 172 0.66 14.29 -9.36
C VAL A 172 2.11 14.23 -8.89
N VAL A 173 2.87 13.30 -9.44
CA VAL A 173 4.31 13.16 -9.20
C VAL A 173 5.07 14.09 -10.13
N GLU A 174 5.86 14.98 -9.58
CA GLU A 174 6.72 15.89 -10.30
C GLU A 174 8.05 15.24 -10.70
N GLN A 175 8.81 15.84 -11.59
CA GLN A 175 10.07 15.29 -12.08
C GLN A 175 11.11 15.06 -10.98
N ASN A 176 11.06 15.86 -9.90
CA ASN A 176 11.94 15.72 -8.73
C ASN A 176 11.44 14.65 -7.73
N GLY A 177 10.34 13.96 -8.03
CA GLY A 177 9.71 12.97 -7.15
C GLY A 177 8.82 13.55 -6.07
N MET A 178 8.71 14.88 -5.97
CA MET A 178 7.74 15.50 -5.05
C MET A 178 6.33 15.36 -5.60
N ILE A 179 5.34 15.59 -4.76
CA ILE A 179 3.94 15.46 -5.13
C ILE A 179 3.22 16.80 -5.06
N ARG A 180 2.30 16.98 -5.98
CA ARG A 180 1.34 18.08 -6.02
C ARG A 180 -0.07 17.51 -5.91
N GLU A 181 -0.97 18.26 -5.27
CA GLU A 181 -2.38 17.88 -5.20
C GLU A 181 -3.01 17.81 -6.59
N GLY A 182 -3.74 16.71 -6.81
CA GLY A 182 -4.57 16.48 -7.98
C GLY A 182 -6.06 16.53 -7.61
N ARG A 183 -6.83 15.66 -8.25
CA ARG A 183 -8.28 15.61 -8.07
C ARG A 183 -8.69 14.82 -6.83
N ILE A 184 -9.93 15.06 -6.41
CA ILE A 184 -10.64 14.21 -5.46
C ILE A 184 -11.72 13.45 -6.23
N LEU A 185 -11.66 12.13 -6.17
CA LEU A 185 -12.64 11.25 -6.79
C LEU A 185 -13.55 10.71 -5.70
N GLN A 186 -14.85 11.00 -5.80
CA GLN A 186 -15.83 10.59 -4.80
C GLN A 186 -16.26 9.13 -5.04
N THR A 187 -16.11 8.26 -4.04
CA THR A 187 -16.54 6.84 -4.07
C THR A 187 -17.89 6.66 -3.37
N LEU A 188 -18.56 5.56 -3.65
CA LEU A 188 -19.87 5.26 -3.06
C LEU A 188 -19.77 4.67 -1.65
N GLY A 189 -18.64 4.06 -1.33
CA GLY A 189 -18.35 3.45 -0.03
C GLY A 189 -16.91 3.70 0.40
N TRP A 190 -16.39 2.81 1.25
CA TRP A 190 -15.02 2.85 1.73
C TRP A 190 -14.06 2.25 0.69
N PRO A 191 -13.28 3.04 -0.05
CA PRO A 191 -12.37 2.52 -1.07
C PRO A 191 -11.22 1.77 -0.41
N ARG A 192 -11.43 0.49 -0.14
CA ARG A 192 -10.46 -0.34 0.57
C ARG A 192 -9.34 -0.83 -0.34
N SER A 193 -9.69 -1.19 -1.56
CA SER A 193 -8.77 -1.63 -2.60
C SER A 193 -9.22 -1.12 -3.96
N PHE A 194 -8.29 -0.85 -4.84
CA PHE A 194 -8.58 -0.51 -6.23
C PHE A 194 -7.40 -0.83 -7.13
N LEU A 195 -7.66 -0.96 -8.41
CA LEU A 195 -6.70 -1.26 -9.45
C LEU A 195 -6.81 -0.23 -10.57
N TYR A 196 -5.67 0.28 -11.02
CA TYR A 196 -5.61 1.11 -12.21
C TYR A 196 -5.57 0.24 -13.48
N LEU A 197 -6.58 0.39 -14.31
CA LEU A 197 -6.70 -0.28 -15.61
C LEU A 197 -6.10 0.63 -16.69
N LYS A 198 -4.81 0.45 -16.94
CA LYS A 198 -4.00 1.33 -17.79
C LYS A 198 -4.57 1.50 -19.19
N GLN A 199 -5.06 0.42 -19.82
CA GLN A 199 -5.58 0.45 -21.20
C GLN A 199 -6.86 1.27 -21.33
N LEU A 200 -7.62 1.39 -20.25
CA LEU A 200 -8.90 2.09 -20.21
C LEU A 200 -8.81 3.49 -19.56
N ASP A 201 -7.68 3.81 -18.92
CA ASP A 201 -7.52 4.96 -18.02
C ASP A 201 -8.63 5.02 -16.96
N CYS A 202 -8.93 3.87 -16.35
CA CYS A 202 -9.99 3.71 -15.35
C CYS A 202 -9.44 3.18 -14.02
N LEU A 203 -10.17 3.45 -12.94
CA LEU A 203 -10.02 2.75 -11.67
C LEU A 203 -11.14 1.74 -11.49
N LEU A 204 -10.80 0.48 -11.24
CA LEU A 204 -11.72 -0.51 -10.70
C LEU A 204 -11.59 -0.47 -9.17
N ILE A 205 -12.66 -0.09 -8.48
CA ILE A 205 -12.65 0.20 -7.04
C ILE A 205 -13.48 -0.84 -6.31
N ALA A 206 -12.94 -1.40 -5.22
CA ALA A 206 -13.68 -2.23 -4.27
C ALA A 206 -13.96 -1.42 -3.01
N ASP A 207 -15.21 -1.09 -2.83
CA ASP A 207 -15.73 -0.41 -1.66
C ASP A 207 -16.24 -1.40 -0.62
N GLU A 208 -15.82 -1.18 0.63
CA GLU A 208 -16.36 -1.86 1.78
C GLU A 208 -17.58 -1.09 2.32
N GLU A 209 -18.70 -1.77 2.54
CA GLU A 209 -19.85 -1.23 3.26
C GLU A 209 -19.88 -1.82 4.67
N PHE A 210 -19.72 -0.96 5.68
CA PHE A 210 -19.50 -1.40 7.07
C PHE A 210 -20.71 -2.06 7.71
N ALA A 211 -21.94 -1.74 7.28
CA ALA A 211 -23.17 -2.12 7.99
C ALA A 211 -23.73 -3.51 7.65
N GLU A 212 -23.37 -4.10 6.49
CA GLU A 212 -24.08 -5.29 5.97
C GLU A 212 -23.16 -6.42 5.49
N SER A 213 -21.85 -6.39 5.77
CA SER A 213 -20.87 -7.33 5.16
C SER A 213 -20.99 -7.39 3.62
N THR A 214 -21.57 -6.38 3.03
CA THR A 214 -21.69 -6.17 1.60
C THR A 214 -20.56 -5.28 1.15
N GLY A 215 -20.28 -5.31 -0.13
CA GLY A 215 -19.33 -4.41 -0.77
C GLY A 215 -19.88 -3.99 -2.13
N ARG A 216 -19.11 -3.17 -2.79
CA ARG A 216 -19.43 -2.67 -4.11
C ARG A 216 -18.19 -2.63 -4.99
N LEU A 217 -18.36 -2.94 -6.27
CA LEU A 217 -17.37 -2.61 -7.29
C LEU A 217 -17.85 -1.39 -8.05
N GLU A 218 -16.91 -0.47 -8.30
CA GLU A 218 -17.12 0.69 -9.15
C GLU A 218 -16.07 0.71 -10.26
N LEU A 219 -16.47 1.09 -11.47
CA LEU A 219 -15.56 1.44 -12.55
C LEU A 219 -15.63 2.96 -12.76
N PHE A 220 -14.50 3.64 -12.56
CA PHE A 220 -14.41 5.09 -12.65
C PHE A 220 -13.48 5.49 -13.79
N ASP A 221 -13.99 6.30 -14.72
CA ASP A 221 -13.25 6.87 -15.84
C ASP A 221 -12.45 8.09 -15.37
N LEU A 222 -11.14 8.02 -15.49
CA LEU A 222 -10.25 9.12 -15.07
C LEU A 222 -10.16 10.24 -16.10
N CYS A 223 -10.45 9.97 -17.37
CA CYS A 223 -10.45 11.00 -18.40
C CYS A 223 -11.65 11.92 -18.25
N GLU A 224 -12.85 11.33 -18.16
CA GLU A 224 -14.10 12.10 -18.06
C GLU A 224 -14.47 12.44 -16.60
N GLY A 225 -13.76 11.86 -15.63
CA GLY A 225 -14.00 12.14 -14.21
C GLY A 225 -15.34 11.62 -13.70
N LYS A 226 -15.87 10.55 -14.28
CA LYS A 226 -17.19 10.02 -13.94
C LYS A 226 -17.18 8.51 -13.69
N ARG A 227 -18.16 8.05 -12.90
CA ARG A 227 -18.43 6.63 -12.74
C ARG A 227 -19.12 6.09 -14.00
N LEU A 228 -18.57 5.00 -14.55
CA LEU A 228 -19.13 4.30 -15.71
C LEU A 228 -20.09 3.19 -15.30
N TRP A 229 -19.80 2.52 -14.18
CA TRP A 229 -20.50 1.33 -13.77
C TRP A 229 -20.33 1.06 -12.28
N GLU A 230 -21.33 0.39 -11.68
CA GLU A 230 -21.29 -0.11 -10.31
C GLU A 230 -22.04 -1.42 -10.16
N LYS A 231 -21.60 -2.27 -9.21
CA LYS A 231 -22.28 -3.51 -8.85
C LYS A 231 -22.11 -3.83 -7.37
N ARG A 232 -23.21 -4.09 -6.68
CA ARG A 232 -23.13 -4.64 -5.33
C ARG A 232 -22.60 -6.06 -5.37
N MET A 233 -21.69 -6.38 -4.48
CA MET A 233 -21.09 -7.71 -4.34
C MET A 233 -20.89 -8.04 -2.86
N PRO A 234 -21.21 -9.27 -2.41
CA PRO A 234 -20.85 -9.69 -1.07
C PRO A 234 -19.34 -9.59 -0.87
N ARG A 235 -18.88 -8.90 0.18
CA ARG A 235 -17.47 -8.83 0.59
C ARG A 235 -16.48 -8.39 -0.49
N ALA A 236 -16.78 -7.32 -1.23
CA ALA A 236 -15.84 -6.70 -2.16
C ALA A 236 -14.72 -5.97 -1.37
N TYR A 237 -13.74 -6.70 -0.81
CA TYR A 237 -12.71 -6.12 0.05
C TYR A 237 -11.38 -5.90 -0.64
N GLN A 238 -11.08 -6.65 -1.69
CA GLN A 238 -9.77 -6.61 -2.33
C GLN A 238 -9.84 -7.02 -3.80
N ILE A 239 -9.08 -6.31 -4.63
CA ILE A 239 -8.89 -6.60 -6.05
C ILE A 239 -7.41 -6.91 -6.24
N TYR A 240 -7.13 -7.98 -6.99
CA TYR A 240 -5.78 -8.33 -7.42
C TYR A 240 -5.71 -8.33 -8.94
N ASN A 241 -4.61 -7.83 -9.47
CA ASN A 241 -4.26 -8.07 -10.85
C ASN A 241 -3.60 -9.46 -10.93
N GLY A 242 -4.31 -10.44 -11.41
CA GLY A 242 -3.73 -11.72 -11.79
C GLY A 242 -3.19 -11.59 -13.20
N GLU A 243 -1.90 -11.40 -13.38
CA GLU A 243 -1.26 -11.64 -14.67
C GLU A 243 -1.27 -13.15 -14.90
N TYR A 244 -2.23 -13.62 -15.69
CA TYR A 244 -2.20 -14.94 -16.26
C TYR A 244 -1.21 -14.87 -17.44
N ASN A 245 0.01 -15.31 -17.23
CA ASN A 245 0.92 -15.57 -18.35
C ASN A 245 0.42 -16.82 -19.07
N ASP A 246 -0.37 -16.60 -20.09
CA ASP A 246 -0.81 -17.67 -21.01
C ASP A 246 0.34 -17.98 -21.99
N GLU A 247 1.41 -18.60 -21.49
CA GLU A 247 2.51 -19.12 -22.30
C GLU A 247 2.27 -20.57 -22.76
N THR A 248 1.04 -21.06 -22.74
CA THR A 248 0.70 -22.44 -23.14
C THR A 248 0.00 -22.56 -24.49
N GLU A 249 0.05 -21.52 -25.34
CA GLU A 249 -0.31 -21.68 -26.76
C GLU A 249 0.86 -21.31 -27.67
N ARG A 250 1.83 -22.24 -27.81
CA ARG A 250 2.66 -22.42 -29.02
C ARG A 250 3.02 -23.89 -29.21
#